data_44b18f0d80f3f49af03e5120040e5c76
#
_entry.id   44b18f0d80f3f49af03e5120040e5c76
#
_cell.length_a   1.000
_cell.length_b   1.000
_cell.length_c   1.000
_cell.angle_alpha   90.00
_cell.angle_beta   90.00
_cell.angle_gamma   90.00
#
_symmetry.space_group_name_H-M   'P 1'
#
loop_
_entity.id
_entity.type
_entity.pdbx_description
1 polymer ?
#
loop_
_entity_poly.entity_id
_entity_poly.type
_entity_poly.pdbx_seq_one_letter_code
_entity_poly.pdbx_strand_id
1 'polypeptide(L)'
;MLNYDCDVCVAGNGPSGMIAARQLALAGLSVIIIGSPNHQMHKFGETLAGAAIRLLLKLGLKELVETLLNTSNDNNSFPPKVTGNMAFWGTEQASITDAIHDPYGLGLRIDRQRFDTLLKQYIQLKNITHLNANITNLTKQNGLWKITLDGKMLITSKWIIDATGRSAKILKLLGVQRYRGAPLVALYRTCVPEKNISLNKTIISSNESGWLYAGKISEEKWVLGFHTLPKFAFNLRNHASHWDDIINKKSGITDLLGQLGLSADIYAHDVRTTWSPENSGEGWVACGDALLAFDPIAGQGLFNAIYTAIKASEHILSAEQKITLESNYLKEFQKIIKVYEHRRYSLYKEEQRWLDSAFWKVHQYYQ
;
A
#
# COMPACT_ATOMS: atom_id res chain seq x y z
N MET A 1 -32.20 -21.67 -11.05
CA MET A 1 -31.23 -20.74 -10.51
C MET A 1 -29.92 -21.50 -10.37
N LEU A 2 -28.79 -20.88 -10.77
CA LEU A 2 -27.49 -21.47 -10.53
C LEU A 2 -27.23 -21.42 -9.00
N ASN A 3 -26.89 -22.57 -8.40
CA ASN A 3 -26.56 -22.64 -6.99
C ASN A 3 -25.09 -22.22 -6.82
N TYR A 4 -24.80 -21.19 -6.02
CA TYR A 4 -23.45 -20.68 -5.73
C TYR A 4 -23.36 -20.31 -4.24
N ASP A 5 -22.12 -20.30 -3.71
CA ASP A 5 -21.88 -20.05 -2.28
C ASP A 5 -21.91 -18.56 -1.91
N CYS A 6 -21.53 -17.68 -2.85
CA CYS A 6 -21.60 -16.23 -2.67
C CYS A 6 -21.71 -15.48 -4.00
N ASP A 7 -22.21 -14.25 -3.97
CA ASP A 7 -22.23 -13.37 -5.15
C ASP A 7 -20.80 -12.96 -5.52
N VAL A 8 -19.99 -12.61 -4.51
CA VAL A 8 -18.62 -12.12 -4.72
C VAL A 8 -17.63 -12.80 -3.79
N CYS A 9 -16.59 -13.39 -4.36
CA CYS A 9 -15.42 -13.86 -3.65
C CYS A 9 -14.32 -12.79 -3.69
N VAL A 10 -13.85 -12.32 -2.54
CA VAL A 10 -12.75 -11.36 -2.41
C VAL A 10 -11.48 -12.08 -1.99
N ALA A 11 -10.52 -12.18 -2.89
CA ALA A 11 -9.21 -12.75 -2.61
C ALA A 11 -8.29 -11.70 -1.99
N GLY A 12 -8.10 -11.78 -0.68
CA GLY A 12 -7.27 -10.86 0.10
C GLY A 12 -8.04 -10.09 1.16
N ASN A 13 -7.51 -10.10 2.38
CA ASN A 13 -8.07 -9.47 3.58
C ASN A 13 -7.31 -8.19 4.00
N GLY A 14 -6.61 -7.55 3.06
CA GLY A 14 -6.01 -6.23 3.24
C GLY A 14 -7.03 -5.10 3.09
N PRO A 15 -6.63 -3.82 3.24
CA PRO A 15 -7.54 -2.67 3.17
C PRO A 15 -8.41 -2.64 1.92
N SER A 16 -7.85 -2.93 0.73
CA SER A 16 -8.63 -2.94 -0.51
C SER A 16 -9.72 -4.02 -0.51
N GLY A 17 -9.37 -5.26 -0.10
CA GLY A 17 -10.35 -6.36 -0.04
C GLY A 17 -11.44 -6.09 0.98
N MET A 18 -11.08 -5.59 2.17
CA MET A 18 -12.04 -5.26 3.22
C MET A 18 -13.01 -4.14 2.81
N ILE A 19 -12.52 -3.07 2.19
CA ILE A 19 -13.36 -1.97 1.70
C ILE A 19 -14.29 -2.44 0.57
N ALA A 20 -13.77 -3.19 -0.41
CA ALA A 20 -14.59 -3.73 -1.50
C ALA A 20 -15.70 -4.63 -0.96
N ALA A 21 -15.37 -5.57 -0.08
CA ALA A 21 -16.34 -6.47 0.53
C ALA A 21 -17.45 -5.70 1.27
N ARG A 22 -17.09 -4.68 2.06
CA ARG A 22 -18.07 -3.86 2.77
C ARG A 22 -19.01 -3.13 1.82
N GLN A 23 -18.50 -2.51 0.75
CA GLN A 23 -19.34 -1.77 -0.21
C GLN A 23 -20.35 -2.71 -0.90
N LEU A 24 -19.90 -3.90 -1.32
CA LEU A 24 -20.75 -4.89 -1.96
C LEU A 24 -21.80 -5.46 -0.99
N ALA A 25 -21.39 -5.73 0.25
CA ALA A 25 -22.28 -6.24 1.27
C ALA A 25 -23.36 -5.19 1.67
N LEU A 26 -23.02 -3.92 1.75
CA LEU A 26 -23.99 -2.83 1.97
C LEU A 26 -24.99 -2.71 0.82
N ALA A 27 -24.60 -3.08 -0.38
CA ALA A 27 -25.50 -3.16 -1.55
C ALA A 27 -26.33 -4.46 -1.57
N GLY A 28 -26.24 -5.31 -0.55
CA GLY A 28 -27.06 -6.53 -0.41
C GLY A 28 -26.45 -7.81 -0.98
N LEU A 29 -25.24 -7.77 -1.53
CA LEU A 29 -24.56 -8.95 -2.05
C LEU A 29 -23.97 -9.80 -0.93
N SER A 30 -23.97 -11.13 -1.12
CA SER A 30 -23.25 -12.06 -0.25
C SER A 30 -21.78 -12.11 -0.62
N VAL A 31 -20.89 -11.96 0.37
CA VAL A 31 -19.45 -11.84 0.14
C VAL A 31 -18.66 -12.83 0.99
N ILE A 32 -17.72 -13.53 0.36
CA ILE A 32 -16.70 -14.31 1.06
C ILE A 32 -15.35 -13.66 0.87
N ILE A 33 -14.70 -13.28 1.99
CA ILE A 33 -13.31 -12.79 1.99
C ILE A 33 -12.38 -13.96 2.30
N ILE A 34 -11.39 -14.18 1.44
CA ILE A 34 -10.36 -15.19 1.64
C ILE A 34 -9.04 -14.50 1.98
N GLY A 35 -8.57 -14.74 3.21
CA GLY A 35 -7.28 -14.26 3.69
C GLY A 35 -6.28 -15.40 3.81
N SER A 36 -5.01 -15.18 3.41
CA SER A 36 -3.97 -16.18 3.62
C SER A 36 -3.63 -16.31 5.11
N PRO A 37 -3.58 -17.52 5.67
CA PRO A 37 -3.23 -17.75 7.07
C PRO A 37 -1.78 -17.34 7.41
N ASN A 38 -0.88 -17.34 6.44
CA ASN A 38 0.54 -17.04 6.61
C ASN A 38 0.88 -15.54 6.51
N HIS A 39 -0.10 -14.65 6.62
CA HIS A 39 0.11 -13.21 6.39
C HIS A 39 0.57 -12.46 7.65
N GLN A 40 1.51 -13.02 8.41
CA GLN A 40 2.18 -12.36 9.55
C GLN A 40 3.35 -11.46 9.14
N MET A 41 3.48 -11.08 7.87
CA MET A 41 4.53 -10.14 7.47
C MET A 41 4.31 -8.78 8.13
N HIS A 42 5.36 -8.26 8.74
CA HIS A 42 5.36 -6.89 9.27
C HIS A 42 5.00 -5.91 8.15
N LYS A 43 3.96 -5.12 8.37
CA LYS A 43 3.44 -4.20 7.36
C LYS A 43 3.91 -2.79 7.67
N PHE A 44 4.47 -2.15 6.68
CA PHE A 44 4.87 -0.74 6.71
C PHE A 44 3.85 0.11 5.96
N GLY A 45 3.96 1.43 6.06
CA GLY A 45 3.00 2.38 5.50
C GLY A 45 2.25 3.09 6.62
N GLU A 46 3.02 3.83 7.45
CA GLU A 46 2.59 4.43 8.70
C GLU A 46 1.83 5.75 8.50
N THR A 47 1.57 6.13 7.26
CA THR A 47 0.88 7.39 6.95
C THR A 47 -0.41 7.13 6.18
N LEU A 48 -1.52 7.56 6.75
CA LEU A 48 -2.81 7.66 6.10
C LEU A 48 -2.99 9.09 5.61
N ALA A 49 -2.92 9.32 4.31
CA ALA A 49 -3.06 10.65 3.71
C ALA A 49 -4.43 11.27 3.96
N GLY A 50 -4.54 12.60 4.01
CA GLY A 50 -5.81 13.32 4.19
C GLY A 50 -6.88 12.91 3.17
N ALA A 51 -6.49 12.70 1.92
CA ALA A 51 -7.39 12.18 0.88
C ALA A 51 -7.96 10.79 1.24
N ALA A 52 -7.16 9.90 1.80
CA ALA A 52 -7.62 8.58 2.23
C ALA A 52 -8.59 8.67 3.41
N ILE A 53 -8.33 9.57 4.36
CA ILE A 53 -9.24 9.86 5.48
C ILE A 53 -10.60 10.32 4.96
N ARG A 54 -10.63 11.25 4.00
CA ARG A 54 -11.89 11.71 3.39
C ARG A 54 -12.66 10.58 2.70
N LEU A 55 -11.97 9.64 2.05
CA LEU A 55 -12.62 8.46 1.48
C LEU A 55 -13.25 7.60 2.57
N LEU A 56 -12.53 7.31 3.67
CA LEU A 56 -13.08 6.55 4.79
C LEU A 56 -14.32 7.22 5.39
N LEU A 57 -14.30 8.54 5.57
CA LEU A 57 -15.46 9.30 6.07
C LEU A 57 -16.66 9.20 5.11
N LYS A 58 -16.43 9.32 3.79
CA LYS A 58 -17.48 9.15 2.77
C LYS A 58 -18.06 7.72 2.76
N LEU A 59 -17.27 6.74 3.12
CA LEU A 59 -17.70 5.35 3.26
C LEU A 59 -18.46 5.07 4.56
N GLY A 60 -18.70 6.09 5.40
CA GLY A 60 -19.36 5.93 6.70
C GLY A 60 -18.49 5.26 7.77
N LEU A 61 -17.17 5.29 7.62
CA LEU A 61 -16.20 4.76 8.58
C LEU A 61 -15.67 5.85 9.53
N LYS A 62 -16.56 6.75 9.96
CA LYS A 62 -16.23 7.87 10.87
C LYS A 62 -15.66 7.37 12.19
N GLU A 63 -16.30 6.37 12.79
CA GLU A 63 -15.85 5.79 14.08
C GLU A 63 -14.45 5.18 14.00
N LEU A 64 -14.10 4.53 12.88
CA LEU A 64 -12.74 4.06 12.63
C LEU A 64 -11.74 5.22 12.68
N VAL A 65 -12.05 6.33 11.97
CA VAL A 65 -11.18 7.50 11.94
C VAL A 65 -11.06 8.14 13.33
N GLU A 66 -12.16 8.26 14.07
CA GLU A 66 -12.17 8.77 15.44
C GLU A 66 -11.37 7.88 16.39
N THR A 67 -11.48 6.55 16.27
CA THR A 67 -10.70 5.59 17.06
C THR A 67 -9.19 5.72 16.74
N LEU A 68 -8.83 5.97 15.50
CA LEU A 68 -7.43 6.22 15.12
C LEU A 68 -6.90 7.55 15.66
N LEU A 69 -7.76 8.56 15.78
CA LEU A 69 -7.41 9.87 16.35
C LEU A 69 -7.29 9.83 17.87
N ASN A 70 -8.16 9.05 18.55
CA ASN A 70 -8.27 9.00 20.01
C ASN A 70 -7.26 8.03 20.67
N THR A 71 -6.12 7.76 20.03
CA THR A 71 -5.06 6.91 20.60
C THR A 71 -4.43 7.47 21.88
N SER A 72 -4.92 8.61 22.37
CA SER A 72 -4.43 9.35 23.54
C SER A 72 -4.74 8.67 24.89
N ASN A 73 -5.47 7.54 24.94
CA ASN A 73 -5.84 6.91 26.20
C ASN A 73 -4.80 5.96 26.81
N ASP A 74 -3.77 5.59 26.03
CA ASP A 74 -2.64 4.84 26.57
C ASP A 74 -1.46 5.81 26.66
N ASN A 75 -1.15 6.35 27.79
CA ASN A 75 0.03 7.13 28.24
C ASN A 75 1.07 7.65 27.20
N ASN A 76 0.76 7.61 25.92
CA ASN A 76 1.53 8.04 24.78
C ASN A 76 0.77 9.15 24.05
N SER A 77 1.01 10.39 24.45
CA SER A 77 0.46 11.62 23.84
C SER A 77 1.04 11.92 22.45
N PHE A 78 1.35 10.89 21.66
CA PHE A 78 1.88 11.07 20.33
C PHE A 78 0.82 11.68 19.40
N PRO A 79 1.03 12.91 18.86
CA PRO A 79 0.05 13.51 17.97
C PRO A 79 0.00 12.73 16.65
N PRO A 80 -1.13 12.10 16.32
CA PRO A 80 -1.22 11.24 15.15
C PRO A 80 -1.21 12.03 13.83
N LYS A 81 -1.27 13.36 13.86
CA LYS A 81 -1.37 14.21 12.66
C LYS A 81 -0.02 14.37 11.98
N VAL A 82 0.02 14.09 10.67
CA VAL A 82 1.18 14.33 9.80
C VAL A 82 1.02 15.69 9.15
N THR A 83 1.96 16.62 9.43
CA THR A 83 1.89 18.01 9.00
C THR A 83 2.60 18.28 7.67
N GLY A 84 3.09 17.25 6.99
CA GLY A 84 3.73 17.39 5.69
C GLY A 84 4.96 16.50 5.52
N ASN A 85 5.81 16.90 4.57
CA ASN A 85 7.04 16.21 4.24
C ASN A 85 8.23 17.17 4.35
N MET A 86 9.39 16.60 4.65
CA MET A 86 10.69 17.26 4.59
C MET A 86 11.59 16.40 3.70
N ALA A 87 12.10 16.97 2.62
CA ALA A 87 12.89 16.25 1.63
C ALA A 87 14.27 16.87 1.46
N PHE A 88 15.30 16.06 1.59
CA PHE A 88 16.68 16.34 1.20
C PHE A 88 16.94 15.65 -0.14
N TRP A 89 16.50 16.28 -1.22
CA TRP A 89 16.44 15.68 -2.55
C TRP A 89 16.99 16.64 -3.59
N GLY A 90 17.93 16.19 -4.40
CA GLY A 90 18.64 17.05 -5.36
C GLY A 90 19.63 18.03 -4.72
N THR A 91 19.48 18.34 -3.44
CA THR A 91 20.34 19.24 -2.65
C THR A 91 20.52 18.73 -1.23
N GLU A 92 21.49 19.30 -0.49
CA GLU A 92 21.66 19.05 0.94
C GLU A 92 20.69 19.89 1.79
N GLN A 93 20.02 20.86 1.21
CA GLN A 93 19.06 21.71 1.91
C GLN A 93 17.67 21.05 1.93
N ALA A 94 16.99 21.19 3.08
CA ALA A 94 15.64 20.65 3.23
C ALA A 94 14.62 21.46 2.42
N SER A 95 13.87 20.79 1.57
CA SER A 95 12.63 21.29 1.01
C SER A 95 11.47 20.83 1.89
N ILE A 96 10.61 21.75 2.30
CA ILE A 96 9.47 21.49 3.18
C ILE A 96 8.18 21.68 2.41
N THR A 97 7.36 20.62 2.35
CA THR A 97 5.98 20.71 1.88
C THR A 97 5.06 20.59 3.06
N ASP A 98 4.34 21.66 3.36
CA ASP A 98 3.40 21.68 4.48
C ASP A 98 2.02 21.20 4.06
N ALA A 99 1.43 20.28 4.82
CA ALA A 99 0.13 19.71 4.54
C ALA A 99 -1.04 20.69 4.80
N ILE A 100 -0.77 21.88 5.34
CA ILE A 100 -1.80 22.93 5.46
C ILE A 100 -2.32 23.39 4.08
N HIS A 101 -1.48 23.25 3.06
CA HIS A 101 -1.85 23.57 1.68
C HIS A 101 -2.48 22.39 0.93
N ASP A 102 -2.55 21.20 1.56
CA ASP A 102 -3.23 20.05 0.96
C ASP A 102 -4.75 20.25 1.01
N PRO A 103 -5.45 20.28 -0.14
CA PRO A 103 -6.92 20.47 -0.17
C PRO A 103 -7.66 19.34 0.56
N TYR A 104 -7.02 18.23 0.80
CA TYR A 104 -7.58 17.09 1.53
C TYR A 104 -7.27 17.12 3.03
N GLY A 105 -6.44 18.04 3.51
CA GLY A 105 -6.10 18.24 4.90
C GLY A 105 -4.97 17.32 5.38
N LEU A 106 -4.73 17.36 6.69
CA LEU A 106 -3.64 16.63 7.33
C LEU A 106 -3.83 15.12 7.23
N GLY A 107 -2.72 14.39 7.08
CA GLY A 107 -2.68 12.95 7.23
C GLY A 107 -2.66 12.50 8.70
N LEU A 108 -2.78 11.19 8.91
CA LEU A 108 -2.61 10.55 10.21
C LEU A 108 -1.41 9.62 10.19
N ARG A 109 -0.64 9.62 11.28
CA ARG A 109 0.31 8.56 11.56
C ARG A 109 -0.44 7.40 12.18
N ILE A 110 -0.25 6.21 11.64
CA ILE A 110 -0.97 5.01 12.06
C ILE A 110 0.01 3.86 12.33
N ASP A 111 -0.30 3.07 13.34
CA ASP A 111 0.20 1.70 13.39
C ASP A 111 -0.58 0.87 12.36
N ARG A 112 0.15 0.31 11.39
CA ARG A 112 -0.45 -0.40 10.27
C ARG A 112 -1.17 -1.67 10.66
N GLN A 113 -0.66 -2.41 11.64
CA GLN A 113 -1.28 -3.63 12.12
C GLN A 113 -2.58 -3.32 12.87
N ARG A 114 -2.54 -2.28 13.72
CA ARG A 114 -3.73 -1.78 14.42
C ARG A 114 -4.79 -1.28 13.44
N PHE A 115 -4.40 -0.51 12.42
CA PHE A 115 -5.32 -0.04 11.38
C PHE A 115 -6.04 -1.21 10.69
N ASP A 116 -5.29 -2.22 10.23
CA ASP A 116 -5.88 -3.38 9.55
C ASP A 116 -6.83 -4.16 10.49
N THR A 117 -6.49 -4.26 11.78
CA THR A 117 -7.32 -4.92 12.79
C THR A 117 -8.63 -4.15 13.05
N LEU A 118 -8.54 -2.85 13.25
CA LEU A 118 -9.70 -1.98 13.42
C LEU A 118 -10.59 -1.99 12.18
N LEU A 119 -9.99 -1.84 11.00
CA LEU A 119 -10.75 -1.89 9.76
C LEU A 119 -11.54 -3.19 9.64
N LYS A 120 -10.94 -4.33 9.99
CA LYS A 120 -11.63 -5.63 10.01
C LYS A 120 -12.82 -5.64 10.98
N GLN A 121 -12.73 -4.98 12.13
CA GLN A 121 -13.83 -4.88 13.09
C GLN A 121 -14.98 -4.01 12.55
N TYR A 122 -14.65 -2.86 11.97
CA TYR A 122 -15.65 -1.92 11.47
C TYR A 122 -16.32 -2.31 10.15
N ILE A 123 -15.82 -3.34 9.45
CA ILE A 123 -16.43 -3.86 8.22
C ILE A 123 -17.32 -5.08 8.44
N GLN A 124 -17.47 -5.58 9.66
CA GLN A 124 -18.27 -6.78 9.92
C GLN A 124 -19.75 -6.52 9.63
N LEU A 125 -20.28 -7.26 8.65
CA LEU A 125 -21.68 -7.28 8.26
C LEU A 125 -22.14 -8.75 8.19
N LYS A 126 -23.46 -8.99 8.42
CA LYS A 126 -24.02 -10.35 8.46
C LYS A 126 -23.82 -11.17 7.17
N ASN A 127 -23.72 -10.49 6.03
CA ASN A 127 -23.54 -11.09 4.72
C ASN A 127 -22.07 -11.14 4.27
N ILE A 128 -21.11 -10.92 5.18
CA ILE A 128 -19.68 -11.12 4.95
C ILE A 128 -19.19 -12.33 5.74
N THR A 129 -18.63 -13.29 5.05
CA THR A 129 -17.95 -14.45 5.65
C THR A 129 -16.44 -14.33 5.44
N HIS A 130 -15.67 -14.60 6.49
CA HIS A 130 -14.21 -14.61 6.42
C HIS A 130 -13.68 -16.03 6.46
N LEU A 131 -12.82 -16.38 5.51
CA LEU A 131 -12.11 -17.66 5.47
C LEU A 131 -10.61 -17.42 5.48
N ASN A 132 -9.90 -18.20 6.30
CA ASN A 132 -8.44 -18.25 6.33
C ASN A 132 -7.96 -19.45 5.52
N ALA A 133 -7.61 -19.23 4.24
CA ALA A 133 -7.20 -20.27 3.34
C ALA A 133 -6.34 -19.71 2.20
N ASN A 134 -5.63 -20.57 1.49
CA ASN A 134 -4.90 -20.19 0.29
C ASN A 134 -5.65 -20.61 -0.97
N ILE A 135 -5.88 -19.68 -1.88
CA ILE A 135 -6.43 -20.00 -3.20
C ILE A 135 -5.34 -20.72 -4.00
N THR A 136 -5.63 -21.95 -4.42
CA THR A 136 -4.68 -22.80 -5.16
C THR A 136 -5.02 -22.94 -6.63
N ASN A 137 -6.29 -22.88 -6.97
CA ASN A 137 -6.75 -23.00 -8.36
C ASN A 137 -8.01 -22.17 -8.59
N LEU A 138 -8.22 -21.79 -9.85
CA LEU A 138 -9.36 -21.00 -10.30
C LEU A 138 -9.79 -21.49 -11.69
N THR A 139 -11.07 -21.85 -11.84
CA THR A 139 -11.67 -22.22 -13.13
C THR A 139 -13.04 -21.58 -13.27
N LYS A 140 -13.50 -21.40 -14.50
CA LYS A 140 -14.84 -20.86 -14.77
C LYS A 140 -15.69 -21.93 -15.47
N GLN A 141 -16.86 -22.21 -14.92
CA GLN A 141 -17.79 -23.19 -15.48
C GLN A 141 -19.24 -22.68 -15.35
N ASN A 142 -19.99 -22.75 -16.43
CA ASN A 142 -21.39 -22.29 -16.48
C ASN A 142 -21.59 -20.85 -15.97
N GLY A 143 -20.65 -19.95 -16.27
CA GLY A 143 -20.68 -18.54 -15.84
C GLY A 143 -20.26 -18.29 -14.40
N LEU A 144 -19.95 -19.32 -13.60
CA LEU A 144 -19.50 -19.22 -12.22
C LEU A 144 -18.02 -19.54 -12.07
N TRP A 145 -17.36 -18.84 -11.19
CA TRP A 145 -16.01 -19.15 -10.73
C TRP A 145 -16.04 -20.32 -9.76
N LYS A 146 -15.20 -21.31 -9.98
CA LYS A 146 -14.87 -22.40 -9.06
C LYS A 146 -13.49 -22.13 -8.49
N ILE A 147 -13.44 -21.86 -7.19
CA ILE A 147 -12.26 -21.42 -6.46
C ILE A 147 -11.84 -22.53 -5.52
N THR A 148 -10.67 -23.12 -5.76
CA THR A 148 -10.13 -24.19 -4.91
C THR A 148 -9.26 -23.59 -3.81
N LEU A 149 -9.56 -23.94 -2.55
CA LEU A 149 -8.84 -23.51 -1.36
C LEU A 149 -8.05 -24.68 -0.77
N ASP A 150 -6.77 -24.44 -0.47
CA ASP A 150 -5.84 -25.43 0.14
C ASP A 150 -5.87 -26.81 -0.54
N GLY A 151 -6.17 -26.81 -1.85
CA GLY A 151 -6.25 -28.00 -2.69
C GLY A 151 -7.46 -28.91 -2.48
N LYS A 152 -8.40 -28.57 -1.58
CA LYS A 152 -9.51 -29.46 -1.18
C LYS A 152 -10.88 -28.79 -1.15
N MET A 153 -11.01 -27.64 -0.52
CA MET A 153 -12.28 -26.93 -0.39
C MET A 153 -12.62 -26.20 -1.69
N LEU A 154 -13.86 -26.30 -2.14
CA LEU A 154 -14.35 -25.61 -3.34
C LEU A 154 -15.39 -24.57 -2.95
N ILE A 155 -15.26 -23.36 -3.47
CA ILE A 155 -16.23 -22.27 -3.38
C ILE A 155 -16.63 -21.87 -4.79
N THR A 156 -17.92 -21.58 -4.96
CA THR A 156 -18.50 -21.07 -6.20
C THR A 156 -18.98 -19.63 -6.04
N SER A 157 -18.68 -18.77 -7.02
CA SER A 157 -18.98 -17.34 -6.95
C SER A 157 -19.29 -16.79 -8.34
N LYS A 158 -20.16 -15.77 -8.44
CA LYS A 158 -20.38 -15.04 -9.70
C LYS A 158 -19.19 -14.14 -10.05
N TRP A 159 -18.67 -13.45 -9.04
CA TRP A 159 -17.56 -12.52 -9.18
C TRP A 159 -16.38 -12.91 -8.32
N ILE A 160 -15.18 -12.61 -8.81
CA ILE A 160 -13.95 -12.67 -8.00
C ILE A 160 -13.21 -11.35 -8.06
N ILE A 161 -12.78 -10.87 -6.89
CA ILE A 161 -11.93 -9.67 -6.76
C ILE A 161 -10.51 -10.10 -6.41
N ASP A 162 -9.53 -9.70 -7.22
CA ASP A 162 -8.11 -9.79 -6.82
C ASP A 162 -7.74 -8.59 -5.94
N ALA A 163 -7.69 -8.81 -4.64
CA ALA A 163 -7.20 -7.90 -3.62
C ALA A 163 -5.98 -8.48 -2.88
N THR A 164 -5.22 -9.39 -3.53
CA THR A 164 -4.11 -10.14 -2.93
C THR A 164 -2.81 -9.32 -2.84
N GLY A 165 -2.91 -8.02 -3.05
CA GLY A 165 -1.78 -7.11 -2.96
C GLY A 165 -0.73 -7.36 -4.06
N ARG A 166 0.53 -7.07 -3.78
CA ARG A 166 1.62 -7.22 -4.77
C ARG A 166 1.79 -8.63 -5.34
N SER A 167 1.25 -9.64 -4.64
CA SER A 167 1.28 -11.03 -5.15
C SER A 167 0.42 -11.21 -6.39
N ALA A 168 -0.68 -10.46 -6.55
CA ALA A 168 -1.63 -10.51 -7.66
C ALA A 168 -1.98 -11.96 -8.03
N LYS A 169 -2.43 -12.71 -7.03
CA LYS A 169 -2.59 -14.16 -7.13
C LYS A 169 -3.63 -14.55 -8.16
N ILE A 170 -4.77 -13.85 -8.18
CA ILE A 170 -5.86 -14.17 -9.12
C ILE A 170 -5.44 -13.79 -10.53
N LEU A 171 -4.87 -12.60 -10.74
CA LEU A 171 -4.36 -12.20 -12.06
C LEU A 171 -3.37 -13.21 -12.62
N LYS A 172 -2.47 -13.75 -11.78
CA LYS A 172 -1.54 -14.81 -12.20
C LYS A 172 -2.25 -16.10 -12.60
N LEU A 173 -3.28 -16.53 -11.85
CA LEU A 173 -4.07 -17.70 -12.17
C LEU A 173 -4.87 -17.52 -13.46
N LEU A 174 -5.26 -16.28 -13.78
CA LEU A 174 -5.92 -15.90 -15.02
C LEU A 174 -4.96 -15.74 -16.22
N GLY A 175 -3.64 -15.81 -15.99
CA GLY A 175 -2.63 -15.61 -17.04
C GLY A 175 -2.42 -14.15 -17.42
N VAL A 176 -2.96 -13.18 -16.65
CA VAL A 176 -2.81 -11.75 -16.91
C VAL A 176 -1.40 -11.31 -16.63
N GLN A 177 -0.73 -10.76 -17.63
CA GLN A 177 0.62 -10.21 -17.48
C GLN A 177 0.57 -8.84 -16.81
N ARG A 178 1.56 -8.58 -15.95
CA ARG A 178 1.70 -7.29 -15.26
C ARG A 178 2.96 -6.56 -15.69
N TYR A 179 2.85 -5.27 -15.90
CA TYR A 179 4.02 -4.41 -16.03
C TYR A 179 4.83 -4.41 -14.73
N ARG A 180 6.14 -4.35 -14.84
CA ARG A 180 7.09 -4.22 -13.74
C ARG A 180 8.09 -3.13 -14.05
N GLY A 181 8.10 -2.09 -13.23
CA GLY A 181 9.05 -0.99 -13.33
C GLY A 181 10.45 -1.36 -12.83
N ALA A 182 11.30 -0.36 -12.72
CA ALA A 182 12.67 -0.49 -12.23
C ALA A 182 12.75 -1.30 -10.92
N PRO A 183 13.75 -2.18 -10.77
CA PRO A 183 13.92 -2.98 -9.55
C PRO A 183 14.12 -2.08 -8.34
N LEU A 184 13.27 -2.22 -7.33
CA LEU A 184 13.33 -1.45 -6.09
C LEU A 184 12.99 -2.36 -4.90
N VAL A 185 13.88 -2.41 -3.91
CA VAL A 185 13.68 -3.11 -2.64
C VAL A 185 13.76 -2.10 -1.52
N ALA A 186 12.80 -2.14 -0.61
CA ALA A 186 12.85 -1.39 0.64
C ALA A 186 13.25 -2.31 1.78
N LEU A 187 14.22 -1.85 2.56
CA LEU A 187 14.61 -2.44 3.82
C LEU A 187 14.13 -1.54 4.95
N TYR A 188 13.38 -2.10 5.89
CA TYR A 188 12.84 -1.34 7.03
C TYR A 188 13.41 -1.83 8.35
N ARG A 189 13.67 -0.88 9.24
CA ARG A 189 14.04 -1.09 10.65
C ARG A 189 13.31 -0.07 11.51
N THR A 190 13.07 -0.40 12.75
CA THR A 190 12.71 0.61 13.74
C THR A 190 13.97 1.19 14.36
N CYS A 191 13.93 2.44 14.79
CA CYS A 191 15.03 3.09 15.45
C CYS A 191 14.56 4.03 16.55
N VAL A 192 15.47 4.29 17.51
CA VAL A 192 15.35 5.31 18.53
C VAL A 192 16.44 6.35 18.25
N PRO A 193 16.07 7.58 17.90
CA PRO A 193 17.05 8.63 17.63
C PRO A 193 17.66 9.18 18.93
N GLU A 194 18.91 9.65 18.86
CA GLU A 194 19.57 10.33 19.94
C GLU A 194 18.85 11.65 20.30
N LYS A 195 18.41 12.39 19.28
CA LYS A 195 17.70 13.65 19.44
C LYS A 195 16.19 13.41 19.39
N ASN A 196 15.50 13.63 20.49
CA ASN A 196 14.05 13.62 20.49
C ASN A 196 13.53 14.97 19.97
N ILE A 197 13.10 14.98 18.70
CA ILE A 197 12.57 16.18 18.06
C ILE A 197 11.04 16.10 17.92
N SER A 198 10.40 17.24 18.18
CA SER A 198 8.95 17.38 17.93
C SER A 198 8.70 17.67 16.45
N LEU A 199 8.83 16.64 15.60
CA LEU A 199 8.63 16.74 14.17
C LEU A 199 7.57 15.75 13.70
N ASN A 200 6.44 16.27 13.21
CA ASN A 200 5.33 15.48 12.69
C ASN A 200 5.31 15.43 11.16
N LYS A 201 6.49 15.44 10.54
CA LYS A 201 6.67 15.33 9.10
C LYS A 201 7.26 13.97 8.73
N THR A 202 7.00 13.54 7.52
CA THR A 202 7.75 12.46 6.90
C THR A 202 9.07 13.02 6.37
N ILE A 203 10.19 12.35 6.66
CA ILE A 203 11.50 12.76 6.16
C ILE A 203 11.92 11.83 5.05
N ILE A 204 12.40 12.40 3.95
CA ILE A 204 12.97 11.68 2.81
C ILE A 204 14.35 12.26 2.53
N SER A 205 15.34 11.40 2.34
CA SER A 205 16.71 11.84 2.01
C SER A 205 17.29 10.94 0.93
N SER A 206 17.68 11.51 -0.19
CA SER A 206 18.41 10.80 -1.24
C SER A 206 19.84 10.49 -0.80
N ASN A 207 20.39 9.43 -1.36
CA ASN A 207 21.72 8.91 -1.08
C ASN A 207 22.27 8.30 -2.39
N GLU A 208 23.60 8.18 -2.51
CA GLU A 208 24.25 7.63 -3.69
C GLU A 208 23.68 6.28 -4.17
N SER A 209 23.28 5.40 -3.24
CA SER A 209 22.80 4.04 -3.53
C SER A 209 21.27 3.88 -3.45
N GLY A 210 20.53 4.99 -3.30
CA GLY A 210 19.07 4.94 -3.12
C GLY A 210 18.52 6.13 -2.37
N TRP A 211 17.50 5.91 -1.54
CA TRP A 211 16.92 6.95 -0.70
C TRP A 211 16.39 6.41 0.61
N LEU A 212 16.51 7.24 1.63
CA LEU A 212 16.08 6.97 2.98
C LEU A 212 14.71 7.62 3.24
N TYR A 213 13.91 6.93 4.02
CA TYR A 213 12.63 7.37 4.56
C TYR A 213 12.71 7.30 6.08
N ALA A 214 12.21 8.32 6.78
CA ALA A 214 12.03 8.26 8.21
C ALA A 214 10.66 8.82 8.60
N GLY A 215 9.98 8.12 9.49
CA GLY A 215 8.68 8.50 10.03
C GLY A 215 8.54 8.13 11.49
N LYS A 216 8.12 9.09 12.32
CA LYS A 216 7.88 8.88 13.75
C LYS A 216 6.65 8.00 13.93
N ILE A 217 6.73 6.93 14.75
CA ILE A 217 5.62 5.99 15.02
C ILE A 217 5.16 6.01 16.48
N SER A 218 5.97 6.53 17.38
CA SER A 218 5.61 6.83 18.76
C SER A 218 6.46 7.99 19.26
N GLU A 219 6.33 8.40 20.53
CA GLU A 219 7.16 9.46 21.12
C GLU A 219 8.67 9.24 20.92
N GLU A 220 9.12 8.00 21.06
CA GLU A 220 10.55 7.65 21.02
C GLU A 220 10.97 6.87 19.77
N LYS A 221 10.00 6.21 19.07
CA LYS A 221 10.31 5.27 17.99
C LYS A 221 10.01 5.85 16.61
N TRP A 222 10.91 5.56 15.70
CA TRP A 222 10.79 5.87 14.28
C TRP A 222 10.90 4.61 13.45
N VAL A 223 10.32 4.64 12.27
CA VAL A 223 10.62 3.71 11.19
C VAL A 223 11.63 4.37 10.28
N LEU A 224 12.68 3.64 9.96
CA LEU A 224 13.66 3.98 8.95
C LEU A 224 13.53 2.99 7.79
N GLY A 225 13.35 3.49 6.58
CA GLY A 225 13.31 2.70 5.35
C GLY A 225 14.46 3.08 4.43
N PHE A 226 15.18 2.11 3.87
CA PHE A 226 16.15 2.34 2.82
C PHE A 226 15.70 1.66 1.53
N HIS A 227 15.50 2.46 0.50
CA HIS A 227 15.01 2.05 -0.81
C HIS A 227 16.17 1.99 -1.79
N THR A 228 16.47 0.80 -2.31
CA THR A 228 17.67 0.57 -3.11
C THR A 228 17.50 -0.58 -4.11
N LEU A 229 18.54 -0.85 -4.90
CA LEU A 229 18.56 -2.00 -5.81
C LEU A 229 18.64 -3.33 -5.05
N PRO A 230 18.09 -4.44 -5.61
CA PRO A 230 18.08 -5.76 -4.95
C PRO A 230 19.46 -6.24 -4.49
N LYS A 231 20.52 -6.00 -5.29
CA LYS A 231 21.88 -6.40 -4.94
C LYS A 231 22.39 -5.70 -3.67
N PHE A 232 22.13 -4.40 -3.53
CA PHE A 232 22.48 -3.64 -2.33
C PHE A 232 21.65 -4.08 -1.13
N ALA A 233 20.35 -4.26 -1.33
CA ALA A 233 19.44 -4.73 -0.28
C ALA A 233 19.87 -6.10 0.28
N PHE A 234 20.30 -7.03 -0.59
CA PHE A 234 20.80 -8.35 -0.19
C PHE A 234 22.06 -8.22 0.69
N ASN A 235 23.01 -7.39 0.29
CA ASN A 235 24.24 -7.17 1.06
C ASN A 235 23.96 -6.58 2.44
N LEU A 236 23.08 -5.58 2.53
CA LEU A 236 22.70 -4.94 3.79
C LEU A 236 21.97 -5.87 4.75
N ARG A 237 21.13 -6.77 4.20
CA ARG A 237 20.42 -7.75 5.02
C ARG A 237 21.37 -8.75 5.68
N ASN A 238 22.46 -9.09 4.99
CA ASN A 238 23.44 -10.08 5.47
C ASN A 238 24.56 -9.47 6.32
N HIS A 239 24.78 -8.16 6.23
CA HIS A 239 25.85 -7.45 6.91
C HIS A 239 25.28 -6.17 7.57
N ALA A 240 24.75 -6.32 8.80
CA ALA A 240 24.10 -5.23 9.52
C ALA A 240 25.00 -4.00 9.75
N SER A 241 26.33 -4.18 9.87
CA SER A 241 27.29 -3.08 9.99
C SER A 241 27.31 -2.14 8.79
N HIS A 242 26.97 -2.62 7.58
CA HIS A 242 26.87 -1.75 6.41
C HIS A 242 25.71 -0.75 6.47
N TRP A 243 24.72 -1.00 7.34
CA TRP A 243 23.68 -0.02 7.64
C TRP A 243 24.27 1.22 8.30
N ASP A 244 25.19 1.03 9.23
CA ASP A 244 25.84 2.14 9.94
C ASP A 244 26.63 3.02 8.96
N ASP A 245 27.26 2.40 7.94
CA ASP A 245 27.95 3.14 6.88
C ASP A 245 26.99 3.99 6.03
N ILE A 246 25.79 3.49 5.75
CA ILE A 246 24.79 4.22 4.96
C ILE A 246 24.17 5.36 5.78
N ILE A 247 23.84 5.09 7.04
CA ILE A 247 23.15 6.02 7.92
C ILE A 247 24.12 7.09 8.43
N ASN A 248 25.36 6.71 8.80
CA ASN A 248 26.35 7.65 9.33
C ASN A 248 27.05 8.48 8.23
N LYS A 249 26.90 8.11 6.94
CA LYS A 249 27.16 9.09 5.88
C LYS A 249 26.22 10.26 6.09
N LYS A 250 26.78 11.47 6.15
CA LYS A 250 26.04 12.72 6.31
C LYS A 250 24.78 12.71 5.47
N SER A 251 23.63 12.69 6.13
CA SER A 251 22.33 12.71 5.50
C SER A 251 21.42 13.67 6.28
N GLY A 252 20.47 14.28 5.61
CA GLY A 252 19.51 15.15 6.28
C GLY A 252 18.78 14.47 7.45
N ILE A 253 18.65 13.15 7.43
CA ILE A 253 18.04 12.38 8.52
C ILE A 253 18.94 12.38 9.76
N THR A 254 20.24 12.08 9.60
CA THR A 254 21.18 12.06 10.74
C THR A 254 21.50 13.45 11.27
N ASP A 255 21.49 14.46 10.41
CA ASP A 255 21.64 15.86 10.85
C ASP A 255 20.50 16.28 11.79
N LEU A 256 19.27 15.80 11.51
CA LEU A 256 18.10 16.08 12.33
C LEU A 256 18.00 15.21 13.59
N LEU A 257 18.17 13.89 13.44
CA LEU A 257 17.85 12.90 14.46
C LEU A 257 19.06 12.50 15.32
N GLY A 258 20.29 12.86 14.92
CA GLY A 258 21.52 12.39 15.56
C GLY A 258 21.80 10.92 15.25
N GLN A 259 22.52 10.24 16.14
CA GLN A 259 22.75 8.81 16.03
C GLN A 259 21.44 8.04 16.18
N LEU A 260 21.30 6.93 15.44
CA LEU A 260 20.10 6.11 15.43
C LEU A 260 20.39 4.75 16.07
N GLY A 261 19.77 4.48 17.21
CA GLY A 261 19.74 3.14 17.82
C GLY A 261 18.82 2.22 17.02
N LEU A 262 19.38 1.41 16.09
CA LEU A 262 18.61 0.57 15.19
C LEU A 262 18.19 -0.75 15.84
N SER A 263 16.96 -1.21 15.57
CA SER A 263 16.51 -2.55 15.93
C SER A 263 17.32 -3.63 15.20
N ALA A 264 17.39 -4.84 15.76
CA ALA A 264 18.09 -5.97 15.10
C ALA A 264 17.32 -6.46 13.86
N ASP A 265 15.99 -6.37 13.88
CA ASP A 265 15.14 -6.90 12.80
C ASP A 265 15.22 -6.04 11.54
N ILE A 266 15.46 -6.69 10.41
CA ILE A 266 15.47 -6.10 9.06
C ILE A 266 14.36 -6.73 8.24
N TYR A 267 13.42 -5.93 7.78
CA TYR A 267 12.31 -6.36 6.93
C TYR A 267 12.55 -5.91 5.50
N ALA A 268 12.55 -6.87 4.55
CA ALA A 268 12.80 -6.60 3.13
C ALA A 268 11.54 -6.81 2.29
N HIS A 269 11.22 -5.84 1.44
CA HIS A 269 10.05 -5.88 0.57
C HIS A 269 10.41 -5.47 -0.86
N ASP A 270 9.92 -6.22 -1.85
CA ASP A 270 9.90 -5.74 -3.24
C ASP A 270 8.84 -4.64 -3.36
N VAL A 271 9.28 -3.42 -3.60
CA VAL A 271 8.43 -2.23 -3.64
C VAL A 271 8.44 -1.54 -5.01
N ARG A 272 8.98 -2.21 -6.03
CA ARG A 272 8.94 -1.69 -7.40
C ARG A 272 7.53 -1.39 -7.86
N THR A 273 7.39 -0.44 -8.76
CA THR A 273 6.11 -0.20 -9.44
C THR A 273 5.65 -1.45 -10.18
N THR A 274 4.39 -1.82 -10.00
CA THR A 274 3.74 -2.84 -10.82
C THR A 274 2.29 -2.43 -11.10
N TRP A 275 1.81 -2.70 -12.29
CA TRP A 275 0.40 -2.48 -12.62
C TRP A 275 -0.08 -3.49 -13.65
N SER A 276 -1.40 -3.71 -13.70
CA SER A 276 -2.03 -4.60 -14.66
C SER A 276 -2.62 -3.80 -15.83
N PRO A 277 -2.29 -4.13 -17.07
CA PRO A 277 -2.93 -3.53 -18.25
C PRO A 277 -4.41 -3.92 -18.35
N GLU A 278 -4.76 -5.09 -17.82
CA GLU A 278 -6.13 -5.55 -17.68
C GLU A 278 -6.53 -5.45 -16.21
N ASN A 279 -7.60 -4.73 -15.91
CA ASN A 279 -8.07 -4.48 -14.56
C ASN A 279 -9.37 -5.19 -14.23
N SER A 280 -10.08 -5.67 -15.24
CA SER A 280 -11.33 -6.41 -15.13
C SER A 280 -11.57 -7.26 -16.36
N GLY A 281 -12.44 -8.25 -16.23
CA GLY A 281 -12.92 -9.11 -17.30
C GLY A 281 -14.24 -9.76 -16.91
N GLU A 282 -14.67 -10.77 -17.66
CA GLU A 282 -15.94 -11.42 -17.40
C GLU A 282 -15.98 -12.10 -16.02
N GLY A 283 -16.69 -11.48 -15.06
CA GLY A 283 -16.85 -11.97 -13.69
C GLY A 283 -15.63 -11.80 -12.80
N TRP A 284 -14.65 -10.94 -13.15
CA TRP A 284 -13.53 -10.64 -12.29
C TRP A 284 -13.10 -9.18 -12.37
N VAL A 285 -12.50 -8.68 -11.28
CA VAL A 285 -11.91 -7.34 -11.21
C VAL A 285 -10.74 -7.36 -10.23
N ALA A 286 -9.73 -6.52 -10.47
CA ALA A 286 -8.59 -6.34 -9.55
C ALA A 286 -8.66 -5.00 -8.83
N CYS A 287 -8.16 -4.93 -7.59
CA CYS A 287 -8.03 -3.70 -6.83
C CYS A 287 -6.77 -3.69 -5.93
N GLY A 288 -6.46 -2.54 -5.36
CA GLY A 288 -5.27 -2.36 -4.52
C GLY A 288 -3.98 -2.63 -5.28
N ASP A 289 -2.96 -3.08 -4.57
CA ASP A 289 -1.65 -3.39 -5.15
C ASP A 289 -1.67 -4.56 -6.16
N ALA A 290 -2.73 -5.36 -6.19
CA ALA A 290 -2.91 -6.36 -7.24
C ALA A 290 -3.13 -5.72 -8.60
N LEU A 291 -3.89 -4.63 -8.62
CA LEU A 291 -4.10 -3.81 -9.81
C LEU A 291 -2.92 -2.85 -10.05
N LEU A 292 -2.55 -2.09 -9.03
CA LEU A 292 -1.74 -0.88 -9.14
C LEU A 292 -0.92 -0.64 -7.87
N ALA A 293 0.33 -1.06 -7.87
CA ALA A 293 1.27 -0.85 -6.79
C ALA A 293 2.32 0.18 -7.21
N PHE A 294 2.34 1.33 -6.56
CA PHE A 294 3.27 2.39 -6.84
C PHE A 294 4.58 2.27 -6.05
N ASP A 295 5.61 2.96 -6.53
CA ASP A 295 6.83 3.24 -5.80
C ASP A 295 6.48 4.00 -4.50
N PRO A 296 7.05 3.61 -3.34
CA PRO A 296 6.76 4.25 -2.06
C PRO A 296 7.01 5.75 -2.01
N ILE A 297 7.85 6.29 -2.89
CA ILE A 297 8.10 7.74 -2.99
C ILE A 297 6.81 8.54 -3.25
N ALA A 298 5.81 7.92 -3.86
CA ALA A 298 4.51 8.54 -4.09
C ALA A 298 3.67 8.73 -2.82
N GLY A 299 3.94 7.96 -1.74
CA GLY A 299 3.20 8.02 -0.47
C GLY A 299 1.70 7.67 -0.55
N GLN A 300 1.24 6.97 -1.61
CA GLN A 300 -0.18 6.83 -1.95
C GLN A 300 -0.74 5.41 -1.77
N GLY A 301 -0.01 4.46 -1.19
CA GLY A 301 -0.40 3.05 -1.15
C GLY A 301 -1.77 2.81 -0.51
N LEU A 302 -2.05 3.36 0.68
CA LEU A 302 -3.35 3.21 1.36
C LEU A 302 -4.48 3.95 0.64
N PHE A 303 -4.22 5.15 0.13
CA PHE A 303 -5.20 5.88 -0.69
C PHE A 303 -5.60 5.05 -1.91
N ASN A 304 -4.64 4.54 -2.65
CA ASN A 304 -4.90 3.70 -3.84
C ASN A 304 -5.65 2.43 -3.48
N ALA A 305 -5.32 1.79 -2.36
CA ALA A 305 -6.02 0.60 -1.91
C ALA A 305 -7.51 0.87 -1.66
N ILE A 306 -7.85 1.98 -0.99
CA ILE A 306 -9.23 2.37 -0.70
C ILE A 306 -9.93 2.81 -1.99
N TYR A 307 -9.31 3.69 -2.78
CA TYR A 307 -9.89 4.24 -3.99
C TYR A 307 -10.21 3.15 -5.03
N THR A 308 -9.26 2.28 -5.31
CA THR A 308 -9.44 1.20 -6.28
C THR A 308 -10.47 0.17 -5.82
N ALA A 309 -10.60 -0.06 -4.51
CA ALA A 309 -11.63 -0.92 -3.93
C ALA A 309 -13.04 -0.35 -4.14
N ILE A 310 -13.22 0.96 -3.95
CA ILE A 310 -14.48 1.66 -4.26
C ILE A 310 -14.83 1.46 -5.73
N LYS A 311 -13.88 1.72 -6.63
CA LYS A 311 -14.08 1.63 -8.07
C LYS A 311 -14.38 0.19 -8.53
N ALA A 312 -13.72 -0.80 -7.95
CA ALA A 312 -14.01 -2.20 -8.22
C ALA A 312 -15.42 -2.60 -7.79
N SER A 313 -15.88 -2.09 -6.64
CA SER A 313 -17.25 -2.32 -6.16
C SER A 313 -18.27 -1.65 -7.07
N GLU A 314 -18.06 -0.40 -7.47
CA GLU A 314 -18.91 0.32 -8.42
C GLU A 314 -19.03 -0.43 -9.77
N HIS A 315 -17.91 -0.98 -10.27
CA HIS A 315 -17.88 -1.77 -11.50
C HIS A 315 -18.76 -3.02 -11.40
N ILE A 316 -18.64 -3.80 -10.32
CA ILE A 316 -19.46 -4.99 -10.10
C ILE A 316 -20.94 -4.62 -9.98
N LEU A 317 -21.27 -3.62 -9.16
CA LEU A 317 -22.67 -3.20 -8.94
C LEU A 317 -23.33 -2.71 -10.25
N SER A 318 -22.59 -1.99 -11.07
CA SER A 318 -23.08 -1.53 -12.38
C SER A 318 -23.34 -2.71 -13.33
N ALA A 319 -22.47 -3.71 -13.33
CA ALA A 319 -22.62 -4.90 -14.14
C ALA A 319 -23.83 -5.75 -13.69
N GLU A 320 -24.04 -5.92 -12.37
CA GLU A 320 -25.21 -6.62 -11.82
C GLU A 320 -26.54 -5.92 -12.16
N GLN A 321 -26.55 -4.58 -12.21
CA GLN A 321 -27.72 -3.78 -12.56
C GLN A 321 -27.93 -3.66 -14.08
N LYS A 322 -27.06 -4.29 -14.91
CA LYS A 322 -27.07 -4.17 -16.38
C LYS A 322 -27.02 -2.72 -16.87
N ILE A 323 -26.47 -1.83 -16.07
CA ILE A 323 -26.22 -0.44 -16.46
C ILE A 323 -24.99 -0.47 -17.36
N THR A 324 -25.18 -0.09 -18.63
CA THR A 324 -24.08 0.06 -19.59
C THR A 324 -23.27 1.32 -19.21
N LEU A 325 -22.54 1.27 -18.11
CA LEU A 325 -21.43 2.17 -17.94
C LEU A 325 -20.35 1.66 -18.90
N GLU A 326 -20.17 2.34 -20.04
CA GLU A 326 -18.93 2.19 -20.80
C GLU A 326 -17.80 2.15 -19.79
N SER A 327 -16.98 1.12 -19.82
CA SER A 327 -16.00 0.81 -18.79
C SER A 327 -14.95 1.92 -18.68
N ASN A 328 -15.33 3.07 -18.07
CA ASN A 328 -14.41 4.13 -17.67
C ASN A 328 -13.36 3.62 -16.69
N TYR A 329 -13.60 2.43 -16.10
CA TYR A 329 -12.71 1.79 -15.15
C TYR A 329 -11.29 1.66 -15.72
N LEU A 330 -11.13 1.04 -16.90
CA LEU A 330 -9.82 0.90 -17.53
C LEU A 330 -9.19 2.27 -17.90
N LYS A 331 -9.97 3.14 -18.55
CA LYS A 331 -9.50 4.46 -18.98
C LYS A 331 -9.08 5.35 -17.81
N GLU A 332 -9.79 5.26 -16.69
CA GLU A 332 -9.48 6.03 -15.48
C GLU A 332 -8.11 5.62 -14.91
N PHE A 333 -7.84 4.31 -14.79
CA PHE A 333 -6.55 3.84 -14.28
C PHE A 333 -5.40 4.11 -15.24
N GLN A 334 -5.61 4.07 -16.54
CA GLN A 334 -4.58 4.48 -17.51
C GLN A 334 -4.16 5.95 -17.33
N LYS A 335 -5.11 6.85 -17.01
CA LYS A 335 -4.79 8.26 -16.69
C LYS A 335 -3.99 8.37 -15.38
N ILE A 336 -4.40 7.61 -14.36
CA ILE A 336 -3.71 7.60 -13.06
C ILE A 336 -2.26 7.12 -13.25
N ILE A 337 -2.05 6.03 -13.99
CA ILE A 337 -0.72 5.48 -14.29
C ILE A 337 0.13 6.52 -15.02
N LYS A 338 -0.41 7.17 -16.06
CA LYS A 338 0.31 8.23 -16.79
C LYS A 338 0.78 9.37 -15.88
N VAL A 339 -0.12 9.88 -15.05
CA VAL A 339 0.20 10.98 -14.11
C VAL A 339 1.24 10.54 -13.08
N TYR A 340 1.09 9.32 -12.55
CA TYR A 340 2.05 8.75 -11.61
C TYR A 340 3.44 8.59 -12.23
N GLU A 341 3.55 7.95 -13.40
CA GLU A 341 4.85 7.72 -14.06
C GLU A 341 5.55 9.03 -14.38
N HIS A 342 4.81 10.03 -14.85
CA HIS A 342 5.36 11.36 -15.11
C HIS A 342 5.92 11.99 -13.82
N ARG A 343 5.16 11.97 -12.73
CA ARG A 343 5.62 12.52 -11.43
C ARG A 343 6.81 11.74 -10.87
N ARG A 344 6.76 10.41 -10.91
CA ARG A 344 7.86 9.55 -10.46
C ARG A 344 9.14 9.89 -11.24
N TYR A 345 9.05 9.93 -12.55
CA TYR A 345 10.18 10.28 -13.42
C TYR A 345 10.75 11.65 -13.08
N SER A 346 9.90 12.67 -12.93
CA SER A 346 10.33 14.02 -12.58
C SER A 346 11.06 14.05 -11.23
N LEU A 347 10.51 13.39 -10.20
CA LEU A 347 11.15 13.32 -8.88
C LEU A 347 12.54 12.66 -8.94
N TYR A 348 12.65 11.49 -9.58
CA TYR A 348 13.95 10.82 -9.68
C TYR A 348 14.95 11.67 -10.49
N LYS A 349 14.49 12.37 -11.50
CA LYS A 349 15.34 13.24 -12.34
C LYS A 349 15.81 14.51 -11.63
N GLU A 350 15.17 14.96 -10.58
CA GLU A 350 15.62 16.09 -9.76
C GLU A 350 16.96 15.79 -9.04
N GLU A 351 17.27 14.52 -8.78
CA GLU A 351 18.51 14.13 -8.14
C GLU A 351 19.65 14.07 -9.15
N GLN A 352 20.55 15.04 -9.10
CA GLN A 352 21.65 15.20 -10.06
C GLN A 352 23.04 14.91 -9.44
N ARG A 353 23.13 14.71 -8.13
CA ARG A 353 24.42 14.55 -7.43
C ARG A 353 25.11 13.23 -7.74
N TRP A 354 24.36 12.19 -8.12
CA TRP A 354 24.88 10.82 -8.29
C TRP A 354 24.49 10.19 -9.63
N LEU A 355 24.59 10.96 -10.72
CA LEU A 355 24.19 10.51 -12.07
C LEU A 355 24.87 9.22 -12.51
N ASP A 356 26.10 8.97 -12.03
CA ASP A 356 26.89 7.79 -12.39
C ASP A 356 26.58 6.56 -11.54
N SER A 357 25.85 6.70 -10.45
CA SER A 357 25.49 5.58 -9.60
C SER A 357 24.52 4.62 -10.28
N ALA A 358 24.69 3.34 -9.99
CA ALA A 358 23.87 2.29 -10.59
C ALA A 358 22.37 2.47 -10.25
N PHE A 359 22.06 2.96 -9.02
CA PHE A 359 20.69 3.19 -8.58
C PHE A 359 20.03 4.29 -9.43
N TRP A 360 20.68 5.46 -9.53
CA TRP A 360 20.11 6.62 -10.22
C TRP A 360 20.01 6.40 -11.72
N LYS A 361 21.02 5.76 -12.34
CA LYS A 361 20.95 5.34 -13.76
C LYS A 361 19.72 4.49 -14.06
N VAL A 362 19.45 3.49 -13.21
CA VAL A 362 18.28 2.62 -13.40
C VAL A 362 16.98 3.39 -13.23
N HIS A 363 16.84 4.24 -12.21
CA HIS A 363 15.56 4.91 -11.92
C HIS A 363 15.26 6.15 -12.74
N GLN A 364 16.29 6.81 -13.29
CA GLN A 364 16.15 7.99 -14.16
C GLN A 364 15.94 7.64 -15.62
N TYR A 365 16.44 6.49 -16.10
CA TYR A 365 16.38 6.11 -17.50
C TYR A 365 15.47 4.90 -17.80
N TYR A 366 14.89 4.28 -16.77
CA TYR A 366 13.95 3.19 -16.97
C TYR A 366 12.60 3.73 -17.45
N GLN A 367 12.31 3.51 -18.73
CA GLN A 367 11.03 3.82 -19.38
C GLN A 367 10.14 2.60 -19.49
#